data_165b3cdc18c05da0e6f709dd4f2c2485
#
_entry.id   165b3cdc18c05da0e6f709dd4f2c2485
#
_cell.length_a   1.000
_cell.length_b   1.000
_cell.length_c   1.000
_cell.angle_alpha   90.00
_cell.angle_beta   90.00
_cell.angle_gamma   90.00
#
_symmetry.space_group_name_H-M   'P 1'
#
loop_
_entity.id
_entity.type
_entity.pdbx_description
1 polymer ?
#
loop_
_entity_poly.entity_id
_entity_poly.type
_entity_poly.pdbx_seq_one_letter_code
_entity_poly.pdbx_strand_id
1 'polypeptide(L)'
;MANLNFAKKELNLKIVYYGTGLCGKTTNLRMIYGALNPERKGKMMSLATELDQTLFFDFLPIDLGAIKGWKLRYHLYTVPGQVYYNVSRKLVLKNVDGLIFVVDSQQERVDENIESLNNLQDNLKCYNVRLEDLPMVIQYNKRDLPNILSIEELQHHINKKDYQYFESVAIRGIGVFDTMGALCKLVVSRQADSLPEI
;
A
#
# COMPACT_ATOMS: atom_id res chain seq x y z
N MET A 1 7.55 -11.05 -9.81
CA MET A 1 9.03 -11.09 -9.89
C MET A 1 9.51 -9.66 -9.89
N ALA A 2 10.38 -9.33 -8.93
CA ALA A 2 10.99 -8.01 -8.85
C ALA A 2 11.67 -7.64 -10.18
N ASN A 3 11.52 -6.39 -10.60
CA ASN A 3 12.08 -5.92 -11.86
C ASN A 3 13.49 -5.41 -11.63
N LEU A 4 14.50 -6.21 -12.02
CA LEU A 4 15.93 -5.87 -11.94
C LEU A 4 16.36 -5.04 -13.14
N ASN A 5 16.86 -3.85 -12.90
CA ASN A 5 17.52 -3.02 -13.89
C ASN A 5 19.05 -3.13 -13.72
N PHE A 6 19.68 -4.02 -14.47
CA PHE A 6 21.12 -4.26 -14.38
C PHE A 6 21.96 -3.05 -14.80
N ALA A 7 21.52 -2.27 -15.79
CA ALA A 7 22.25 -1.09 -16.25
C ALA A 7 22.39 -0.01 -15.19
N LYS A 8 21.35 0.16 -14.34
CA LYS A 8 21.32 1.15 -13.26
C LYS A 8 21.63 0.54 -11.89
N LYS A 9 21.79 -0.77 -11.79
CA LYS A 9 21.88 -1.53 -10.54
C LYS A 9 20.69 -1.20 -9.60
N GLU A 10 19.47 -1.24 -10.13
CA GLU A 10 18.24 -0.91 -9.41
C GLU A 10 17.34 -2.14 -9.28
N LEU A 11 16.82 -2.36 -8.07
CA LEU A 11 15.72 -3.26 -7.78
C LEU A 11 14.44 -2.44 -7.68
N ASN A 12 13.54 -2.63 -8.66
CA ASN A 12 12.26 -1.94 -8.69
C ASN A 12 11.20 -2.78 -8.00
N LEU A 13 10.54 -2.22 -6.99
CA LEU A 13 9.55 -2.88 -6.14
C LEU A 13 8.22 -2.12 -6.20
N LYS A 14 7.15 -2.83 -6.50
CA LYS A 14 5.81 -2.26 -6.61
C LYS A 14 5.01 -2.46 -5.34
N ILE A 15 4.64 -1.37 -4.68
CA ILE A 15 3.81 -1.34 -3.48
C ILE A 15 2.45 -0.74 -3.82
N VAL A 16 1.38 -1.41 -3.43
CA VAL A 16 0.02 -0.94 -3.67
C VAL A 16 -0.70 -0.69 -2.35
N TYR A 17 -1.19 0.53 -2.19
CA TYR A 17 -2.14 0.91 -1.13
C TYR A 17 -3.55 0.57 -1.59
N TYR A 18 -4.17 -0.38 -0.91
CA TYR A 18 -5.52 -0.85 -1.19
C TYR A 18 -6.46 -0.52 -0.02
N GLY A 19 -7.76 -0.49 -0.25
CA GLY A 19 -8.76 -0.17 0.77
C GLY A 19 -9.94 0.60 0.17
N THR A 20 -10.97 0.82 0.99
CA THR A 20 -12.22 1.49 0.60
C THR A 20 -12.02 2.94 0.16
N GLY A 21 -13.08 3.57 -0.36
CA GLY A 21 -13.10 4.99 -0.68
C GLY A 21 -12.81 5.85 0.55
N LEU A 22 -12.00 6.91 0.38
CA LEU A 22 -11.70 7.90 1.42
C LEU A 22 -11.01 7.37 2.69
N CYS A 23 -10.53 6.11 2.71
CA CYS A 23 -9.84 5.54 3.87
C CYS A 23 -8.44 6.14 4.12
N GLY A 24 -7.90 6.98 3.21
CA GLY A 24 -6.64 7.70 3.40
C GLY A 24 -5.46 7.20 2.59
N LYS A 25 -5.65 6.42 1.52
CA LYS A 25 -4.57 5.92 0.63
C LYS A 25 -3.75 7.06 0.02
N THR A 26 -4.41 7.99 -0.65
CA THR A 26 -3.77 9.19 -1.25
C THR A 26 -3.11 10.07 -0.19
N THR A 27 -3.72 10.19 1.00
CA THR A 27 -3.16 10.95 2.12
C THR A 27 -1.82 10.36 2.57
N ASN A 28 -1.70 9.02 2.65
CA ASN A 28 -0.43 8.35 2.93
C ASN A 28 0.66 8.76 1.94
N LEU A 29 0.38 8.69 0.62
CA LEU A 29 1.36 9.06 -0.40
C LEU A 29 1.74 10.55 -0.34
N ARG A 30 0.76 11.43 -0.10
CA ARG A 30 1.01 12.88 0.08
C ARG A 30 1.91 13.15 1.28
N MET A 31 1.71 12.45 2.41
CA MET A 31 2.55 12.58 3.60
C MET A 31 3.98 12.07 3.35
N ILE A 32 4.13 10.93 2.72
CA ILE A 32 5.43 10.39 2.33
C ILE A 32 6.14 11.37 1.39
N TYR A 33 5.43 11.87 0.38
CA TYR A 33 5.97 12.85 -0.57
C TYR A 33 6.43 14.13 0.12
N GLY A 34 5.64 14.66 1.07
CA GLY A 34 5.99 15.87 1.81
C GLY A 34 7.25 15.72 2.68
N ALA A 35 7.42 14.55 3.29
CA ALA A 35 8.49 14.33 4.28
C ALA A 35 9.84 13.87 3.68
N LEU A 36 9.83 13.29 2.47
CA LEU A 36 11.07 12.82 1.84
C LEU A 36 11.85 13.97 1.19
N ASN A 37 13.19 13.89 1.27
CA ASN A 37 14.07 14.79 0.54
C ASN A 37 13.84 14.71 -0.97
N PRO A 38 13.93 15.82 -1.71
CA PRO A 38 13.72 15.86 -3.17
C PRO A 38 14.55 14.83 -3.95
N GLU A 39 15.80 14.58 -3.51
CA GLU A 39 16.71 13.62 -4.14
C GLU A 39 16.27 12.15 -4.01
N ARG A 40 15.40 11.85 -3.04
CA ARG A 40 14.90 10.49 -2.75
C ARG A 40 13.50 10.22 -3.28
N LYS A 41 12.91 11.17 -4.02
CA LYS A 41 11.55 11.02 -4.57
C LYS A 41 11.48 11.54 -5.99
N GLY A 42 10.70 10.86 -6.84
CA GLY A 42 10.33 11.40 -8.13
C GLY A 42 9.07 12.25 -8.04
N LYS A 43 8.56 12.67 -9.19
CA LYS A 43 7.32 13.45 -9.27
C LYS A 43 6.13 12.57 -8.87
N MET A 44 5.34 13.05 -7.91
CA MET A 44 4.05 12.44 -7.61
C MET A 44 3.07 12.76 -8.74
N MET A 45 2.39 11.74 -9.26
CA MET A 45 1.30 11.87 -10.23
C MET A 45 0.01 11.43 -9.57
N SER A 46 -1.04 12.23 -9.72
CA SER A 46 -2.37 11.93 -9.20
C SER A 46 -3.40 12.27 -10.26
N LEU A 47 -4.31 11.36 -10.53
CA LEU A 47 -5.49 11.54 -11.35
C LEU A 47 -6.72 11.49 -10.44
N ALA A 48 -7.06 12.64 -9.88
CA ALA A 48 -8.20 12.80 -8.96
C ALA A 48 -9.36 13.56 -9.65
N THR A 49 -10.55 13.39 -9.08
CA THR A 49 -11.73 14.24 -9.41
C THR A 49 -11.66 15.57 -8.66
N GLU A 50 -12.57 16.52 -9.00
CA GLU A 50 -12.75 17.77 -8.25
C GLU A 50 -13.08 17.57 -6.76
N LEU A 51 -13.59 16.38 -6.38
CA LEU A 51 -13.89 15.98 -5.00
C LEU A 51 -12.74 15.20 -4.32
N ASP A 52 -11.50 15.34 -4.79
CA ASP A 52 -10.32 14.61 -4.27
C ASP A 52 -10.46 13.07 -4.29
N GLN A 53 -11.30 12.54 -5.15
CA GLN A 53 -11.43 11.08 -5.32
C GLN A 53 -10.49 10.61 -6.42
N THR A 54 -9.67 9.60 -6.12
CA THR A 54 -8.76 8.99 -7.10
C THR A 54 -9.54 8.34 -8.23
N LEU A 55 -9.42 8.86 -9.45
CA LEU A 55 -10.09 8.32 -10.65
C LEU A 55 -9.44 7.04 -11.14
N PHE A 56 -8.10 7.02 -11.19
CA PHE A 56 -7.34 5.91 -11.71
C PHE A 56 -6.38 5.35 -10.68
N PHE A 57 -5.36 6.12 -10.31
CA PHE A 57 -4.38 5.79 -9.28
C PHE A 57 -3.53 7.03 -8.96
N ASP A 58 -2.95 7.06 -7.77
CA ASP A 58 -1.80 7.91 -7.50
C ASP A 58 -0.53 7.09 -7.66
N PHE A 59 0.54 7.74 -8.08
CA PHE A 59 1.85 7.12 -8.26
C PHE A 59 2.94 8.00 -7.66
N LEU A 60 3.81 7.38 -6.87
CA LEU A 60 4.97 8.03 -6.27
C LEU A 60 6.18 7.09 -6.30
N PRO A 61 7.22 7.38 -7.13
CA PRO A 61 8.48 6.67 -7.05
C PRO A 61 9.35 7.25 -5.93
N ILE A 62 9.96 6.36 -5.13
CA ILE A 62 10.88 6.74 -4.04
C ILE A 62 12.11 5.84 -4.03
N ASP A 63 13.24 6.38 -3.62
CA ASP A 63 14.51 5.68 -3.52
C ASP A 63 14.89 5.53 -2.03
N LEU A 64 14.91 4.28 -1.53
CA LEU A 64 15.15 3.99 -0.11
C LEU A 64 16.22 2.91 0.06
N GLY A 65 17.46 3.32 0.28
CA GLY A 65 18.55 2.41 0.63
C GLY A 65 19.05 1.53 -0.50
N ALA A 66 19.79 0.50 -0.13
CA ALA A 66 20.35 -0.49 -1.04
C ALA A 66 20.47 -1.86 -0.34
N ILE A 67 20.49 -2.94 -1.12
CA ILE A 67 20.75 -4.30 -0.66
C ILE A 67 21.68 -5.01 -1.64
N LYS A 68 22.75 -5.66 -1.17
CA LYS A 68 23.74 -6.38 -1.99
C LYS A 68 24.22 -5.58 -3.21
N GLY A 69 24.41 -4.26 -3.06
CA GLY A 69 24.83 -3.36 -4.15
C GLY A 69 23.71 -2.84 -5.05
N TRP A 70 22.48 -3.36 -4.91
CA TRP A 70 21.30 -2.91 -5.65
C TRP A 70 20.63 -1.73 -4.95
N LYS A 71 20.37 -0.64 -5.67
CA LYS A 71 19.56 0.49 -5.18
C LYS A 71 18.09 0.05 -5.11
N LEU A 72 17.42 0.33 -4.00
CA LEU A 72 16.02 0.00 -3.81
C LEU A 72 15.15 1.17 -4.29
N ARG A 73 14.39 0.93 -5.35
CA ARG A 73 13.41 1.88 -5.87
C ARG A 73 12.01 1.34 -5.70
N TYR A 74 11.22 2.03 -4.86
CA TYR A 74 9.84 1.67 -4.62
C TYR A 74 8.91 2.50 -5.48
N HIS A 75 7.97 1.84 -6.11
CA HIS A 75 6.90 2.42 -6.90
C HIS A 75 5.60 2.29 -6.10
N LEU A 76 5.21 3.36 -5.41
CA LEU A 76 4.02 3.40 -4.60
C LEU A 76 2.81 3.75 -5.46
N TYR A 77 1.76 2.96 -5.37
CA TYR A 77 0.50 3.16 -6.07
C TYR A 77 -0.66 3.16 -5.09
N THR A 78 -1.68 3.98 -5.35
CA THR A 78 -3.00 3.81 -4.75
C THR A 78 -3.97 3.24 -5.78
N VAL A 79 -5.03 2.58 -5.31
CA VAL A 79 -6.16 2.21 -6.17
C VAL A 79 -7.34 3.14 -5.92
N PRO A 80 -8.25 3.34 -6.92
CA PRO A 80 -9.52 4.00 -6.68
C PRO A 80 -10.29 3.27 -5.59
N GLY A 81 -10.87 4.03 -4.65
CA GLY A 81 -11.59 3.43 -3.52
C GLY A 81 -12.99 2.94 -3.86
N GLN A 82 -13.62 3.48 -4.90
CA GLN A 82 -14.98 3.14 -5.29
C GLN A 82 -15.05 1.86 -6.12
N VAL A 83 -16.09 1.06 -5.88
CA VAL A 83 -16.29 -0.28 -6.48
C VAL A 83 -16.41 -0.22 -8.00
N TYR A 84 -16.93 0.88 -8.54
CA TYR A 84 -17.10 1.09 -9.98
C TYR A 84 -15.80 1.04 -10.79
N TYR A 85 -14.66 1.28 -10.15
CA TYR A 85 -13.34 1.29 -10.81
C TYR A 85 -12.60 -0.05 -10.68
N ASN A 86 -13.32 -1.17 -10.61
CA ASN A 86 -12.72 -2.49 -10.40
C ASN A 86 -11.68 -2.85 -11.47
N VAL A 87 -11.88 -2.43 -12.72
CA VAL A 87 -10.90 -2.64 -13.81
C VAL A 87 -9.58 -1.94 -13.48
N SER A 88 -9.62 -0.70 -13.03
CA SER A 88 -8.42 0.06 -12.64
C SER A 88 -7.74 -0.56 -11.42
N ARG A 89 -8.51 -0.99 -10.40
CA ARG A 89 -7.96 -1.71 -9.24
C ARG A 89 -7.19 -2.96 -9.67
N LYS A 90 -7.77 -3.77 -10.56
CA LYS A 90 -7.14 -4.97 -11.11
C LYS A 90 -5.85 -4.63 -11.85
N LEU A 91 -5.86 -3.65 -12.75
CA LEU A 91 -4.67 -3.26 -13.52
C LEU A 91 -3.52 -2.80 -12.60
N VAL A 92 -3.83 -2.06 -11.54
CA VAL A 92 -2.82 -1.60 -10.58
C VAL A 92 -2.23 -2.77 -9.80
N LEU A 93 -2.96 -3.86 -9.55
CA LEU A 93 -2.44 -5.04 -8.83
C LEU A 93 -1.51 -5.92 -9.67
N LYS A 94 -1.46 -5.75 -10.99
CA LYS A 94 -0.56 -6.53 -11.83
C LYS A 94 0.90 -6.36 -11.40
N ASN A 95 1.58 -7.49 -11.14
CA ASN A 95 2.98 -7.54 -10.70
C ASN A 95 3.24 -6.77 -9.38
N VAL A 96 2.29 -6.77 -8.46
CA VAL A 96 2.47 -6.21 -7.11
C VAL A 96 3.47 -7.04 -6.32
N ASP A 97 4.41 -6.38 -5.62
CA ASP A 97 5.40 -7.01 -4.75
C ASP A 97 5.01 -6.94 -3.28
N GLY A 98 4.19 -5.96 -2.89
CA GLY A 98 3.70 -5.81 -1.52
C GLY A 98 2.45 -4.94 -1.43
N LEU A 99 1.66 -5.16 -0.38
CA LEU A 99 0.37 -4.52 -0.15
C LEU A 99 0.32 -3.81 1.20
N ILE A 100 -0.23 -2.60 1.21
CA ILE A 100 -0.72 -1.94 2.41
C ILE A 100 -2.24 -1.88 2.30
N PHE A 101 -2.93 -2.61 3.17
CA PHE A 101 -4.38 -2.56 3.25
C PHE A 101 -4.79 -1.49 4.26
N VAL A 102 -5.30 -0.36 3.77
CA VAL A 102 -5.72 0.78 4.59
C VAL A 102 -7.18 0.62 4.96
N VAL A 103 -7.43 0.48 6.25
CA VAL A 103 -8.75 0.32 6.87
C VAL A 103 -9.19 1.66 7.43
N ASP A 104 -10.41 2.06 7.15
CA ASP A 104 -11.07 3.17 7.83
C ASP A 104 -11.60 2.67 9.18
N SER A 105 -11.12 3.21 10.29
CA SER A 105 -11.47 2.73 11.64
C SER A 105 -12.89 3.09 12.08
N GLN A 106 -13.62 3.93 11.34
CA GLN A 106 -14.98 4.34 11.70
C GLN A 106 -15.94 3.15 11.70
N GLN A 107 -16.80 3.06 12.70
CA GLN A 107 -17.73 1.94 12.88
C GLN A 107 -18.64 1.73 11.64
N GLU A 108 -19.12 2.80 11.06
CA GLU A 108 -19.97 2.80 9.86
C GLU A 108 -19.28 2.32 8.58
N ARG A 109 -17.96 2.18 8.62
CA ARG A 109 -17.14 1.80 7.44
C ARG A 109 -16.70 0.34 7.45
N VAL A 110 -17.10 -0.44 8.44
CA VAL A 110 -16.63 -1.82 8.59
C VAL A 110 -17.03 -2.70 7.41
N ASP A 111 -18.27 -2.61 6.95
CA ASP A 111 -18.77 -3.44 5.84
C ASP A 111 -18.05 -3.10 4.52
N GLU A 112 -17.78 -1.82 4.27
CA GLU A 112 -17.03 -1.39 3.10
C GLU A 112 -15.55 -1.84 3.15
N ASN A 113 -14.94 -1.87 4.34
CA ASN A 113 -13.60 -2.42 4.50
C ASN A 113 -13.57 -3.91 4.18
N ILE A 114 -14.56 -4.69 4.65
CA ILE A 114 -14.70 -6.12 4.36
C ILE A 114 -14.91 -6.34 2.87
N GLU A 115 -15.82 -5.60 2.24
CA GLU A 115 -16.05 -5.65 0.79
C GLU A 115 -14.77 -5.37 0.00
N SER A 116 -14.02 -4.33 0.41
CA SER A 116 -12.75 -3.97 -0.22
C SER A 116 -11.68 -5.06 -0.08
N LEU A 117 -11.62 -5.76 1.06
CA LEU A 117 -10.71 -6.88 1.29
C LEU A 117 -11.09 -8.08 0.40
N ASN A 118 -12.36 -8.41 0.31
CA ASN A 118 -12.86 -9.48 -0.56
C ASN A 118 -12.56 -9.15 -2.03
N ASN A 119 -12.80 -7.91 -2.45
CA ASN A 119 -12.48 -7.44 -3.80
C ASN A 119 -10.97 -7.53 -4.12
N LEU A 120 -10.10 -7.23 -3.14
CA LEU A 120 -8.65 -7.42 -3.28
C LEU A 120 -8.32 -8.88 -3.58
N GLN A 121 -8.87 -9.81 -2.80
CA GLN A 121 -8.64 -11.25 -2.99
C GLN A 121 -9.11 -11.71 -4.37
N ASP A 122 -10.29 -11.30 -4.81
CA ASP A 122 -10.85 -11.68 -6.11
C ASP A 122 -10.03 -11.10 -7.28
N ASN A 123 -9.56 -9.86 -7.15
CA ASN A 123 -8.69 -9.25 -8.16
C ASN A 123 -7.32 -9.94 -8.25
N LEU A 124 -6.74 -10.39 -7.15
CA LEU A 124 -5.49 -11.16 -7.13
C LEU A 124 -5.66 -12.55 -7.76
N LYS A 125 -6.78 -13.24 -7.52
CA LYS A 125 -7.10 -14.52 -8.15
C LYS A 125 -7.07 -14.45 -9.69
N CYS A 126 -7.43 -13.29 -10.28
CA CYS A 126 -7.34 -13.11 -11.74
C CYS A 126 -5.90 -13.19 -12.28
N TYR A 127 -4.90 -13.06 -11.42
CA TYR A 127 -3.48 -13.20 -11.74
C TYR A 127 -2.88 -14.50 -11.21
N ASN A 128 -3.71 -15.44 -10.72
CA ASN A 128 -3.29 -16.67 -10.04
C ASN A 128 -2.39 -16.40 -8.81
N VAL A 129 -2.65 -15.31 -8.10
CA VAL A 129 -1.93 -14.91 -6.88
C VAL A 129 -2.89 -15.03 -5.71
N ARG A 130 -2.46 -15.71 -4.64
CA ARG A 130 -3.19 -15.73 -3.37
C ARG A 130 -2.69 -14.58 -2.49
N LEU A 131 -3.57 -13.99 -1.69
CA LEU A 131 -3.22 -12.89 -0.80
C LEU A 131 -2.13 -13.32 0.21
N GLU A 132 -2.18 -14.57 0.70
CA GLU A 132 -1.22 -15.13 1.63
C GLU A 132 0.20 -15.27 1.06
N ASP A 133 0.32 -15.28 -0.27
CA ASP A 133 1.60 -15.37 -0.96
C ASP A 133 2.26 -13.99 -1.15
N LEU A 134 1.62 -12.91 -0.70
CA LEU A 134 2.16 -11.56 -0.82
C LEU A 134 2.52 -10.96 0.56
N PRO A 135 3.65 -10.26 0.65
CA PRO A 135 3.89 -9.38 1.79
C PRO A 135 2.75 -8.38 1.93
N MET A 136 2.08 -8.38 3.08
CA MET A 136 1.00 -7.46 3.38
C MET A 136 1.11 -6.93 4.81
N VAL A 137 0.77 -5.66 4.97
CA VAL A 137 0.61 -4.98 6.27
C VAL A 137 -0.74 -4.28 6.27
N ILE A 138 -1.43 -4.31 7.41
CA ILE A 138 -2.69 -3.60 7.61
C ILE A 138 -2.41 -2.27 8.29
N GLN A 139 -3.07 -1.21 7.83
CA GLN A 139 -3.04 0.10 8.45
C GLN A 139 -4.45 0.48 8.91
N TYR A 140 -4.67 0.52 10.23
CA TYR A 140 -5.91 1.03 10.82
C TYR A 140 -5.81 2.54 10.91
N ASN A 141 -6.40 3.24 9.93
CA ASN A 141 -6.30 4.69 9.80
C ASN A 141 -7.49 5.41 10.42
N LYS A 142 -7.33 6.73 10.61
CA LYS A 142 -8.31 7.65 11.22
C LYS A 142 -8.57 7.36 12.70
N ARG A 143 -7.51 6.94 13.44
CA ARG A 143 -7.61 6.64 14.87
C ARG A 143 -7.90 7.88 15.75
N ASP A 144 -7.89 9.05 15.17
CA ASP A 144 -8.21 10.34 15.82
C ASP A 144 -9.70 10.74 15.75
N LEU A 145 -10.51 10.00 15.01
CA LEU A 145 -11.92 10.29 14.86
C LEU A 145 -12.74 9.71 16.01
N PRO A 146 -13.91 10.32 16.34
CA PRO A 146 -14.89 9.70 17.22
C PRO A 146 -15.57 8.51 16.53
N ASN A 147 -16.24 7.65 17.31
CA ASN A 147 -17.01 6.50 16.81
C ASN A 147 -16.21 5.52 15.95
N ILE A 148 -15.00 5.23 16.40
CA ILE A 148 -14.12 4.23 15.80
C ILE A 148 -14.26 2.90 16.54
N LEU A 149 -14.08 1.78 15.81
CA LEU A 149 -13.96 0.47 16.40
C LEU A 149 -12.66 0.31 17.19
N SER A 150 -12.69 -0.51 18.23
CA SER A 150 -11.49 -0.94 18.93
C SER A 150 -10.57 -1.74 17.99
N ILE A 151 -9.31 -1.90 18.39
CA ILE A 151 -8.37 -2.71 17.59
C ILE A 151 -8.81 -4.18 17.58
N GLU A 152 -9.32 -4.70 18.69
CA GLU A 152 -9.82 -6.06 18.82
C GLU A 152 -10.98 -6.33 17.84
N GLU A 153 -11.94 -5.40 17.74
CA GLU A 153 -13.04 -5.50 16.78
C GLU A 153 -12.54 -5.45 15.33
N LEU A 154 -11.64 -4.52 15.00
CA LEU A 154 -11.05 -4.43 13.67
C LEU A 154 -10.26 -5.69 13.31
N GLN A 155 -9.48 -6.24 14.24
CA GLN A 155 -8.77 -7.51 14.05
C GLN A 155 -9.75 -8.65 13.78
N HIS A 156 -10.82 -8.74 14.55
CA HIS A 156 -11.84 -9.77 14.39
C HIS A 156 -12.52 -9.71 13.00
N HIS A 157 -12.85 -8.52 12.52
CA HIS A 157 -13.54 -8.35 11.24
C HIS A 157 -12.60 -8.46 10.03
N ILE A 158 -11.40 -7.90 10.11
CA ILE A 158 -10.52 -7.66 8.96
C ILE A 158 -9.31 -8.58 8.93
N ASN A 159 -8.67 -8.82 10.09
CA ASN A 159 -7.33 -9.44 10.13
C ASN A 159 -7.34 -10.91 10.57
N LYS A 160 -8.20 -11.72 9.98
CA LYS A 160 -8.31 -13.17 10.32
C LYS A 160 -7.06 -14.00 10.05
N LYS A 161 -6.06 -13.44 9.36
CA LYS A 161 -4.79 -14.10 8.99
C LYS A 161 -3.60 -13.60 9.79
N ASP A 162 -3.83 -12.76 10.79
CA ASP A 162 -2.83 -12.20 11.70
C ASP A 162 -1.66 -11.48 10.99
N TYR A 163 -1.98 -10.68 9.97
CA TYR A 163 -1.01 -9.80 9.35
C TYR A 163 -0.54 -8.72 10.34
N GLN A 164 0.73 -8.32 10.21
CA GLN A 164 1.25 -7.19 10.97
C GLN A 164 0.41 -5.93 10.70
N TYR A 165 0.08 -5.19 11.76
CA TYR A 165 -0.74 -3.99 11.64
C TYR A 165 -0.14 -2.79 12.36
N PHE A 166 -0.59 -1.61 11.97
CA PHE A 166 -0.25 -0.33 12.57
C PHE A 166 -1.48 0.55 12.70
N GLU A 167 -1.59 1.24 13.81
CA GLU A 167 -2.55 2.33 13.97
C GLU A 167 -2.01 3.59 13.31
N SER A 168 -2.89 4.38 12.70
CA SER A 168 -2.46 5.59 11.98
C SER A 168 -3.46 6.72 12.04
N VAL A 169 -2.90 7.93 11.91
CA VAL A 169 -3.59 9.17 11.60
C VAL A 169 -2.86 9.77 10.40
N ALA A 170 -3.18 9.28 9.21
CA ALA A 170 -2.42 9.58 8.01
C ALA A 170 -2.31 11.08 7.71
N ILE A 171 -3.36 11.86 8.00
CA ILE A 171 -3.35 13.32 7.81
C ILE A 171 -2.33 14.05 8.70
N ARG A 172 -1.89 13.41 9.80
CA ARG A 172 -0.86 13.91 10.71
C ARG A 172 0.49 13.19 10.53
N GLY A 173 0.59 12.25 9.60
CA GLY A 173 1.78 11.43 9.37
C GLY A 173 2.03 10.34 10.41
N ILE A 174 1.16 10.21 11.43
CA ILE A 174 1.30 9.19 12.48
C ILE A 174 1.06 7.80 11.89
N GLY A 175 1.97 6.85 12.17
CA GLY A 175 1.90 5.47 11.69
C GLY A 175 2.18 5.26 10.19
N VAL A 176 2.33 6.35 9.40
CA VAL A 176 2.53 6.27 7.93
C VAL A 176 3.88 5.63 7.60
N PHE A 177 4.95 6.10 8.22
CA PHE A 177 6.31 5.58 7.97
C PHE A 177 6.55 4.23 8.62
N ASP A 178 5.94 3.96 9.77
CA ASP A 178 6.02 2.66 10.45
C ASP A 178 5.40 1.57 9.57
N THR A 179 4.19 1.83 9.04
CA THR A 179 3.49 0.93 8.12
C THR A 179 4.31 0.67 6.86
N MET A 180 4.79 1.73 6.20
CA MET A 180 5.56 1.62 4.97
C MET A 180 6.90 0.90 5.23
N GLY A 181 7.61 1.27 6.30
CA GLY A 181 8.90 0.67 6.65
C GLY A 181 8.80 -0.82 6.96
N ALA A 182 7.74 -1.25 7.65
CA ALA A 182 7.48 -2.66 7.92
C ALA A 182 7.24 -3.44 6.61
N LEU A 183 6.39 -2.93 5.71
CA LEU A 183 6.16 -3.58 4.42
C LEU A 183 7.43 -3.63 3.57
N CYS A 184 8.20 -2.53 3.50
CA CYS A 184 9.45 -2.50 2.75
C CYS A 184 10.43 -3.59 3.23
N LYS A 185 10.55 -3.79 4.55
CA LYS A 185 11.37 -4.87 5.12
C LYS A 185 10.89 -6.25 4.67
N LEU A 186 9.58 -6.52 4.75
CA LEU A 186 9.00 -7.80 4.32
C LEU A 186 9.25 -8.07 2.84
N VAL A 187 9.05 -7.07 1.97
CA VAL A 187 9.24 -7.20 0.52
C VAL A 187 10.72 -7.44 0.20
N VAL A 188 11.63 -6.70 0.81
CA VAL A 188 13.08 -6.85 0.59
C VAL A 188 13.58 -8.19 1.08
N SER A 189 13.17 -8.64 2.28
CA SER A 189 13.55 -9.96 2.81
C SER A 189 13.17 -11.08 1.85
N ARG A 190 11.99 -11.01 1.25
CA ARG A 190 11.53 -12.01 0.27
C ARG A 190 12.38 -12.02 -1.03
N GLN A 191 12.93 -10.87 -1.42
CA GLN A 191 13.74 -10.76 -2.64
C GLN A 191 15.24 -11.03 -2.38
N ALA A 192 15.70 -10.87 -1.15
CA ALA A 192 17.11 -10.89 -0.80
C ALA A 192 17.84 -12.18 -1.21
N ASP A 193 17.16 -13.33 -1.08
CA ASP A 193 17.76 -14.65 -1.39
C ASP A 193 17.90 -14.89 -2.91
N SER A 194 17.09 -14.22 -3.72
CA SER A 194 17.09 -14.34 -5.17
C SER A 194 17.95 -13.30 -5.90
N LEU A 195 18.49 -12.31 -5.16
CA LEU A 195 19.32 -11.25 -5.74
C LEU A 195 20.74 -11.76 -6.01
N PRO A 196 21.23 -11.59 -7.24
CA PRO A 196 22.64 -11.84 -7.54
C PRO A 196 23.52 -10.80 -6.80
N GLU A 197 24.68 -11.23 -6.35
CA GLU A 197 25.72 -10.30 -5.86
C GLU A 197 26.27 -9.49 -7.03
N ILE A 198 26.51 -8.17 -6.81
CA ILE A 198 27.09 -7.27 -7.81
C ILE A 198 28.47 -6.84 -7.35
#